data_43136d26f892cb950574ac07be65c412
#
_entry.id   43136d26f892cb950574ac07be65c412
#
_cell.length_a   1.000
_cell.length_b   1.000
_cell.length_c   1.000
_cell.angle_alpha   90.00
_cell.angle_beta   90.00
_cell.angle_gamma   90.00
#
_symmetry.space_group_name_H-M   'P 1'
#
loop_
_entity.id
_entity.type
_entity.pdbx_description
1 polymer ?
#
loop_
_entity_poly.entity_id
_entity_poly.type
_entity_poly.pdbx_seq_one_letter_code
_entity_poly.pdbx_strand_id
1 'polypeptide(L)'
;MENIGKKEIRVNPRDLPWIKCSKGNYIWETSFVMKRLSPLLSPTGKEERIPMEVILCKTCGKVPAFMAKEIPDLPTEIISDCE
;
A
#
# COMPACT_ATOMS: atom_id res chain seq x y z
N MET A 1 20.97 21.05 -0.89
CA MET A 1 20.98 20.33 -0.77
C MET A 1 20.64 19.61 -0.67
N GLU A 2 20.44 19.28 -0.66
CA GLU A 2 20.27 18.48 -0.52
C GLU A 2 19.97 17.56 -0.32
N ASN A 3 19.86 17.22 -0.66
CA ASN A 3 19.77 15.96 -0.37
C ASN A 3 20.39 15.52 0.80
N ILE A 4 20.51 16.27 1.64
CA ILE A 4 21.06 15.98 2.83
C ILE A 4 20.27 15.04 3.53
N GLY A 5 20.71 14.21 4.23
CA GLY A 5 19.98 13.24 4.92
C GLY A 5 19.43 12.22 4.02
N LYS A 6 19.36 12.52 2.76
CA LYS A 6 18.87 11.59 1.87
C LYS A 6 19.98 10.66 1.55
N LYS A 7 19.81 9.40 1.87
CA LYS A 7 20.75 8.46 1.56
C LYS A 7 20.60 8.05 0.18
N GLU A 8 21.58 8.12 -0.61
CA GLU A 8 21.51 7.67 -1.94
C GLU A 8 21.83 6.21 -1.96
N ILE A 9 20.88 5.40 -2.28
CA ILE A 9 21.05 3.97 -2.29
C ILE A 9 21.47 3.52 -3.66
N ARG A 10 22.66 2.98 -3.73
CA ARG A 10 23.17 2.54 -5.01
C ARG A 10 23.13 1.04 -5.09
N VAL A 11 21.92 0.53 -5.06
CA VAL A 11 21.73 -0.90 -5.09
C VAL A 11 21.16 -1.29 -6.43
N ASN A 12 21.75 -2.29 -7.02
CA ASN A 12 21.23 -2.84 -8.26
C ASN A 12 20.01 -3.67 -7.92
N PRO A 13 18.84 -3.35 -8.50
CA PRO A 13 17.61 -4.11 -8.18
C PRO A 13 17.77 -5.60 -8.40
N ARG A 14 18.66 -6.01 -9.29
CA ARG A 14 18.86 -7.43 -9.54
C ARG A 14 19.45 -8.15 -8.36
N ASP A 15 20.12 -7.42 -7.47
CA ASP A 15 20.77 -8.02 -6.32
C ASP A 15 19.88 -8.07 -5.10
N LEU A 16 18.65 -7.55 -5.22
CA LEU A 16 17.74 -7.55 -4.10
C LEU A 16 16.90 -8.81 -4.11
N PRO A 17 16.51 -9.28 -2.92
CA PRO A 17 15.68 -10.47 -2.87
C PRO A 17 14.26 -10.15 -3.34
N TRP A 18 13.61 -11.17 -3.85
CA TRP A 18 12.22 -11.05 -4.21
C TRP A 18 11.36 -11.11 -2.97
N ILE A 19 10.23 -10.41 -3.00
CA ILE A 19 9.26 -10.53 -1.93
C ILE A 19 8.24 -11.56 -2.35
N LYS A 20 8.11 -12.59 -1.54
CA LYS A 20 7.21 -13.69 -1.82
C LYS A 20 6.16 -13.79 -0.76
N CYS A 21 4.92 -13.97 -1.19
CA CYS A 21 3.82 -14.25 -0.28
C CYS A 21 4.07 -15.60 0.40
N SER A 22 3.59 -15.74 1.62
CA SER A 22 3.78 -16.98 2.35
C SER A 22 3.17 -18.18 1.62
N LYS A 23 2.29 -17.91 0.65
CA LYS A 23 1.70 -18.97 -0.14
C LYS A 23 2.43 -19.20 -1.45
N GLY A 24 3.61 -18.60 -1.60
CA GLY A 24 4.44 -18.86 -2.75
C GLY A 24 4.28 -17.94 -3.92
N ASN A 25 3.54 -16.87 -3.77
CA ASN A 25 3.29 -15.94 -4.87
C ASN A 25 4.30 -14.81 -4.88
N TYR A 26 4.84 -14.52 -6.06
CA TYR A 26 5.77 -13.41 -6.24
C TYR A 26 5.14 -12.22 -6.94
N ILE A 27 3.92 -12.37 -7.42
CA ILE A 27 3.32 -11.35 -8.27
C ILE A 27 2.37 -10.49 -7.46
N TRP A 28 2.57 -9.19 -7.57
CA TRP A 28 1.78 -8.20 -6.85
C TRP A 28 1.11 -7.29 -7.85
N GLU A 29 0.01 -6.70 -7.46
CA GLU A 29 -0.67 -5.77 -8.34
C GLU A 29 -1.11 -4.55 -7.55
N THR A 30 -1.22 -3.44 -8.27
CA THR A 30 -1.63 -2.18 -7.69
C THR A 30 -3.14 -2.07 -7.74
N SER A 31 -3.71 -1.56 -6.66
CA SER A 31 -5.14 -1.32 -6.62
C SER A 31 -5.39 -0.09 -5.77
N PHE A 32 -6.65 0.23 -5.54
CA PHE A 32 -7.01 1.41 -4.78
C PHE A 32 -8.06 1.08 -3.76
N VAL A 33 -7.93 1.69 -2.60
CA VAL A 33 -9.03 1.74 -1.62
C VAL A 33 -9.45 3.19 -1.55
N MET A 34 -10.65 3.44 -1.07
CA MET A 34 -11.18 4.79 -1.04
C MET A 34 -11.68 5.14 0.33
N LYS A 35 -11.41 6.36 0.73
CA LYS A 35 -11.99 6.92 1.94
C LYS A 35 -13.01 7.94 1.55
N ARG A 36 -13.97 8.13 2.44
CA ARG A 36 -15.04 9.09 2.23
C ARG A 36 -14.75 10.32 3.06
N LEU A 37 -14.77 11.47 2.42
CA LEU A 37 -14.69 12.75 3.11
C LEU A 37 -16.07 13.32 3.20
N SER A 38 -16.55 13.54 4.42
CA SER A 38 -17.92 14.02 4.61
C SER A 38 -18.06 15.45 4.09
N PRO A 39 -19.27 15.86 3.74
CA PRO A 39 -19.49 17.22 3.26
C PRO A 39 -19.09 18.28 4.27
N LEU A 40 -19.16 17.94 5.56
CA LEU A 40 -18.80 18.91 6.60
C LEU A 40 -17.32 19.23 6.61
N LEU A 41 -16.51 18.28 6.18
CA LEU A 41 -15.05 18.45 6.17
C LEU A 41 -14.52 18.81 4.80
N SER A 42 -15.31 18.64 3.78
CA SER A 42 -14.89 18.88 2.42
C SER A 42 -14.88 20.38 2.11
N PRO A 43 -13.83 20.87 1.47
CA PRO A 43 -13.79 22.28 1.08
C PRO A 43 -14.90 22.67 0.13
N THR A 44 -15.43 21.72 -0.62
CA THR A 44 -16.50 22.00 -1.57
C THR A 44 -17.88 21.86 -0.96
N GLY A 45 -17.97 21.37 0.26
CA GLY A 45 -19.26 21.13 0.90
C GLY A 45 -19.97 19.90 0.39
N LYS A 46 -19.32 19.09 -0.39
CA LYS A 46 -19.90 17.87 -0.92
C LYS A 46 -19.07 16.68 -0.49
N GLU A 47 -19.72 15.53 -0.44
CA GLU A 47 -19.00 14.31 -0.14
C GLU A 47 -18.00 14.03 -1.25
N GLU A 48 -16.80 13.65 -0.85
CA GLU A 48 -15.75 13.34 -1.81
C GLU A 48 -15.17 11.99 -1.48
N ARG A 49 -14.59 11.37 -2.48
CA ARG A 49 -13.93 10.09 -2.33
C ARG A 49 -12.45 10.27 -2.60
N ILE A 50 -11.66 9.81 -1.67
CA ILE A 50 -10.22 9.98 -1.73
C ILE A 50 -9.58 8.63 -1.94
N PRO A 51 -9.01 8.39 -3.13
CA PRO A 51 -8.38 7.10 -3.40
C PRO A 51 -7.00 7.03 -2.78
N MET A 52 -6.65 5.85 -2.32
CA MET A 52 -5.32 5.57 -1.81
C MET A 52 -4.81 4.33 -2.49
N GLU A 53 -3.60 4.42 -3.01
CA GLU A 53 -3.01 3.30 -3.72
C GLU A 53 -2.51 2.26 -2.75
N VAL A 54 -2.79 1.01 -3.04
CA VAL A 54 -2.31 -0.10 -2.23
C VAL A 54 -1.81 -1.19 -3.16
N ILE A 55 -1.01 -2.08 -2.62
CA ILE A 55 -0.49 -3.21 -3.37
C ILE A 55 -1.12 -4.47 -2.81
N LEU A 56 -1.64 -5.28 -3.70
CA LEU A 56 -2.29 -6.53 -3.33
C LEU A 56 -1.45 -7.72 -3.76
N CYS A 57 -1.55 -8.78 -2.99
CA CYS A 57 -1.02 -10.05 -3.41
C CYS A 57 -1.97 -10.62 -4.46
N LYS A 58 -1.46 -10.93 -5.63
CA LYS A 58 -2.31 -11.39 -6.71
C LYS A 58 -3.04 -12.68 -6.37
N THR A 59 -2.39 -13.55 -5.62
CA THR A 59 -3.00 -14.81 -5.26
C THR A 59 -4.02 -14.65 -4.15
N CYS A 60 -3.68 -13.86 -3.13
CA CYS A 60 -4.57 -13.68 -1.98
C CYS A 60 -5.66 -12.67 -2.23
N GLY A 61 -5.41 -11.71 -3.11
CA GLY A 61 -6.38 -10.66 -3.38
C GLY A 61 -6.55 -9.67 -2.26
N LYS A 62 -5.59 -9.63 -1.33
CA LYS A 62 -5.67 -8.75 -0.18
C LYS A 62 -4.35 -8.05 0.04
N VAL A 63 -4.39 -7.00 0.86
CA VAL A 63 -3.21 -6.21 1.16
C VAL A 63 -2.31 -7.00 2.10
N PRO A 64 -1.02 -7.14 1.77
CA PRO A 64 -0.12 -7.88 2.66
C PRO A 64 0.09 -7.14 3.98
N ALA A 65 0.46 -7.89 4.99
CA ALA A 65 0.59 -7.33 6.33
C ALA A 65 1.64 -6.22 6.38
N PHE A 66 2.73 -6.37 5.63
CA PHE A 66 3.77 -5.35 5.71
C PHE A 66 3.32 -4.02 5.12
N MET A 67 2.41 -4.07 4.14
CA MET A 67 1.86 -2.85 3.58
C MET A 67 0.79 -2.28 4.49
N ALA A 68 0.04 -3.14 5.15
CA ALA A 68 -1.03 -2.70 6.04
C ALA A 68 -0.51 -1.90 7.22
N LYS A 69 0.74 -2.11 7.60
CA LYS A 69 1.32 -1.36 8.70
C LYS A 69 1.40 0.12 8.40
N GLU A 70 1.44 0.48 7.13
CA GLU A 70 1.53 1.87 6.74
C GLU A 70 0.17 2.53 6.63
N ILE A 71 -0.89 1.75 6.79
CA ILE A 71 -2.25 2.27 6.77
C ILE A 71 -2.95 1.70 7.99
N PRO A 72 -2.77 2.31 9.16
CA PRO A 72 -3.21 1.69 10.42
C PRO A 72 -4.72 1.45 10.51
N ASP A 73 -5.51 2.26 9.83
CA ASP A 73 -6.96 2.11 9.92
C ASP A 73 -7.54 1.30 8.76
N LEU A 74 -6.69 0.56 8.06
CA LEU A 74 -7.17 -0.28 6.98
C LEU A 74 -8.08 -1.37 7.54
N PRO A 75 -9.23 -1.62 6.88
CA PRO A 75 -10.13 -2.66 7.37
C PRO A 75 -9.45 -4.02 7.41
N THR A 76 -9.66 -4.74 8.49
CA THR A 76 -8.98 -6.02 8.65
C THR A 76 -9.45 -7.05 7.65
N GLU A 77 -10.66 -6.88 7.11
CA GLU A 77 -11.18 -7.84 6.14
C GLU A 77 -10.35 -7.92 4.89
N ILE A 78 -9.62 -6.84 4.56
CA ILE A 78 -8.84 -6.82 3.34
C ILE A 78 -7.35 -6.98 3.60
N ILE A 79 -6.97 -7.29 4.83
CA ILE A 79 -5.58 -7.53 5.18
C ILE A 79 -5.31 -9.02 5.11
N SER A 80 -4.31 -9.38 4.35
CA SER A 80 -3.96 -10.78 4.16
C SER A 80 -3.05 -11.23 5.28
N ASP A 81 -3.15 -12.51 5.63
CA ASP A 81 -2.17 -13.11 6.53
C ASP A 81 -0.96 -13.56 5.72
N CYS A 82 -0.95 -13.26 4.46
CA CYS A 82 0.17 -13.53 3.58
C CYS A 82 1.26 -12.50 3.85
N GLU A 83 2.45 -12.96 3.94
CA GLU A 83 3.55 -12.04 4.24
C GLU A 83 4.40 -11.81 3.07
#